data_b4b8d9edc450a4c532ddce9fbedd2ba6
#
_entry.id   b4b8d9edc450a4c532ddce9fbedd2ba6
#
_cell.length_a   1.000
_cell.length_b   1.000
_cell.length_c   1.000
_cell.angle_alpha   90.00
_cell.angle_beta   90.00
_cell.angle_gamma   90.00
#
_symmetry.space_group_name_H-M   'P 1'
#
loop_
_entity.id
_entity.type
_entity.pdbx_description
1 polymer ?
#
loop_
_entity_poly.entity_id
_entity_poly.type
_entity_poly.pdbx_seq_one_letter_code
_entity_poly.pdbx_strand_id
1 'polypeptide(L)'
;EAVEGAQLILAPLPATAQNGISAALASVLKDGHVVFIPPGSFGSYVMSRQIRDAGNHAEVIFAEAGTLPWLVRKQNDGSIRITTRTERLPTGIFPAKSSDRAFPLIKEVFPEAELRSDVLDAALLNYGPIIHSPLILMNAGPLSHFDTWDIHNEGTQDVVRNVQDALDNERVAIRRALGYEAPHFALSDHYNRVANGDLMYPLTSHDELIDSSDWRENIDLFHHRYMLEDIAFGLALLVSIGDWA
;
A
#
# COMPACT_ATOMS: atom_id res chain seq x y z
N GLU A 1 1.23 27.22 -0.56
CA GLU A 1 -0.22 27.44 -0.84
C GLU A 1 -1.05 26.14 -0.60
N ALA A 2 -0.72 24.99 -1.23
CA ALA A 2 -1.55 23.78 -1.17
C ALA A 2 -1.78 23.24 0.25
N VAL A 3 -0.85 23.43 1.17
CA VAL A 3 -0.95 22.94 2.57
C VAL A 3 -1.36 24.04 3.56
N GLU A 4 -1.54 25.27 3.08
CA GLU A 4 -1.88 26.41 3.92
C GLU A 4 -3.32 26.30 4.43
N GLY A 5 -3.49 26.25 5.74
CA GLY A 5 -4.79 26.07 6.37
C GLY A 5 -5.33 24.62 6.35
N ALA A 6 -4.61 23.67 5.73
CA ALA A 6 -5.01 22.26 5.76
C ALA A 6 -4.72 21.66 7.15
N GLN A 7 -5.64 20.84 7.65
CA GLN A 7 -5.41 20.00 8.83
C GLN A 7 -4.94 18.60 8.42
N LEU A 8 -5.51 18.08 7.34
CA LEU A 8 -5.18 16.78 6.75
C LEU A 8 -4.60 16.98 5.35
N ILE A 9 -3.43 16.44 5.12
CA ILE A 9 -2.71 16.47 3.85
C ILE A 9 -2.69 15.04 3.30
N LEU A 10 -3.35 14.82 2.16
CA LEU A 10 -3.37 13.53 1.50
C LEU A 10 -2.18 13.42 0.55
N ALA A 11 -1.39 12.36 0.71
CA ALA A 11 -0.21 12.07 -0.10
C ALA A 11 -0.31 10.67 -0.75
N PRO A 12 -1.22 10.45 -1.72
CA PRO A 12 -1.38 9.18 -2.42
C PRO A 12 -0.27 9.01 -3.44
N LEU A 13 0.90 8.61 -2.99
CA LEU A 13 2.13 8.61 -3.76
C LEU A 13 2.76 7.22 -3.81
N PRO A 14 3.40 6.84 -4.92
CA PRO A 14 4.28 5.68 -4.91
C PRO A 14 5.48 5.91 -3.99
N ALA A 15 6.02 4.84 -3.41
CA ALA A 15 7.15 4.92 -2.48
C ALA A 15 8.37 5.64 -3.11
N THR A 16 8.56 5.50 -4.41
CA THR A 16 9.64 6.16 -5.18
C THR A 16 9.55 7.70 -5.18
N ALA A 17 8.36 8.27 -4.97
CA ALA A 17 8.16 9.73 -4.95
C ALA A 17 8.32 10.34 -3.54
N GLN A 18 8.36 9.53 -2.48
CA GLN A 18 8.35 9.99 -1.10
C GLN A 18 9.50 10.93 -0.77
N ASN A 19 10.71 10.66 -1.25
CA ASN A 19 11.88 11.53 -1.03
C ASN A 19 11.66 12.95 -1.56
N GLY A 20 11.19 13.09 -2.79
CA GLY A 20 10.95 14.40 -3.40
C GLY A 20 9.85 15.18 -2.69
N ILE A 21 8.79 14.48 -2.28
CA ILE A 21 7.69 15.08 -1.52
C ILE A 21 8.11 15.44 -0.10
N SER A 22 8.93 14.62 0.57
CA SER A 22 9.50 14.97 1.88
C SER A 22 10.27 16.28 1.82
N ALA A 23 11.12 16.46 0.81
CA ALA A 23 11.87 17.69 0.61
C ALA A 23 10.96 18.91 0.41
N ALA A 24 9.90 18.77 -0.37
CA ALA A 24 8.91 19.84 -0.60
C ALA A 24 8.12 20.16 0.68
N LEU A 25 7.70 19.14 1.43
CA LEU A 25 6.94 19.31 2.66
C LEU A 25 7.78 19.87 3.82
N ALA A 26 9.08 19.60 3.84
CA ALA A 26 9.97 20.04 4.92
C ALA A 26 9.93 21.56 5.15
N SER A 27 9.71 22.37 4.10
CA SER A 27 9.66 23.82 4.22
C SER A 27 8.30 24.40 4.64
N VAL A 28 7.23 23.60 4.64
CA VAL A 28 5.85 24.12 4.77
C VAL A 28 5.03 23.46 5.88
N LEU A 29 5.46 22.30 6.38
CA LEU A 29 4.75 21.63 7.46
C LEU A 29 4.88 22.41 8.78
N LYS A 30 3.79 22.43 9.54
CA LYS A 30 3.65 23.13 10.82
C LYS A 30 3.08 22.16 11.88
N ASP A 31 3.17 22.57 13.14
CA ASP A 31 2.55 21.86 14.25
C ASP A 31 1.08 21.57 13.99
N GLY A 32 0.69 20.33 14.26
CA GLY A 32 -0.69 19.88 14.13
C GLY A 32 -1.09 19.38 12.76
N HIS A 33 -0.27 19.56 11.71
CA HIS A 33 -0.56 18.93 10.41
C HIS A 33 -0.58 17.41 10.53
N VAL A 34 -1.52 16.78 9.85
CA VAL A 34 -1.61 15.32 9.66
C VAL A 34 -1.31 15.02 8.19
N VAL A 35 -0.29 14.20 7.92
CA VAL A 35 0.05 13.72 6.57
C VAL A 35 -0.38 12.27 6.47
N PHE A 36 -1.32 11.97 5.56
CA PHE A 36 -1.85 10.63 5.36
C PHE A 36 -1.43 10.06 4.00
N ILE A 37 -0.85 8.87 4.02
CA ILE A 37 -0.25 8.17 2.86
C ILE A 37 -0.99 6.83 2.66
N PRO A 38 -1.94 6.74 1.71
CA PRO A 38 -2.69 5.52 1.42
C PRO A 38 -2.25 4.84 0.10
N PRO A 39 -1.51 3.72 0.13
CA PRO A 39 -0.71 3.13 1.20
C PRO A 39 0.68 3.76 1.26
N GLY A 40 1.37 3.56 2.40
CA GLY A 40 2.66 4.20 2.64
C GLY A 40 3.89 3.31 2.44
N SER A 41 3.78 2.01 2.52
CA SER A 41 4.93 1.08 2.56
C SER A 41 5.97 1.50 3.62
N PHE A 42 5.50 1.85 4.81
CA PHE A 42 6.23 2.43 5.92
C PHE A 42 6.81 3.84 5.62
N GLY A 43 6.30 4.48 4.59
CA GLY A 43 6.70 5.84 4.18
C GLY A 43 6.41 6.91 5.22
N SER A 44 5.39 6.74 6.05
CA SER A 44 5.08 7.62 7.17
C SER A 44 6.28 7.82 8.11
N TYR A 45 6.97 6.74 8.49
CA TYR A 45 8.18 6.81 9.30
C TYR A 45 9.36 7.42 8.52
N VAL A 46 9.58 6.95 7.28
CA VAL A 46 10.70 7.42 6.44
C VAL A 46 10.58 8.91 6.15
N MET A 47 9.42 9.38 5.70
CA MET A 47 9.17 10.80 5.40
C MET A 47 9.29 11.67 6.66
N SER A 48 8.74 11.22 7.78
CA SER A 48 8.89 11.91 9.07
C SER A 48 10.36 12.12 9.43
N ARG A 49 11.20 11.11 9.23
CA ARG A 49 12.63 11.18 9.48
C ARG A 49 13.33 12.15 8.54
N GLN A 50 13.07 12.03 7.24
CA GLN A 50 13.66 12.91 6.21
C GLN A 50 13.31 14.39 6.43
N ILE A 51 12.06 14.69 6.79
CA ILE A 51 11.60 16.05 7.07
C ILE A 51 12.30 16.62 8.30
N ARG A 52 12.48 15.82 9.34
CA ARG A 52 13.23 16.21 10.53
C ARG A 52 14.71 16.45 10.23
N ASP A 53 15.34 15.57 9.46
CA ASP A 53 16.74 15.68 9.06
C ASP A 53 16.96 16.89 8.15
N ALA A 54 15.93 17.33 7.40
CA ALA A 54 15.91 18.59 6.64
C ALA A 54 15.71 19.85 7.50
N GLY A 55 15.63 19.72 8.84
CA GLY A 55 15.56 20.82 9.80
C GLY A 55 14.16 21.27 10.19
N ASN A 56 13.10 20.57 9.74
CA ASN A 56 11.76 20.83 10.23
C ASN A 56 11.46 19.98 11.47
N HIS A 57 11.32 20.65 12.61
CA HIS A 57 11.05 20.03 13.90
C HIS A 57 9.62 20.23 14.39
N ALA A 58 8.70 20.66 13.52
CA ALA A 58 7.29 20.78 13.86
C ALA A 58 6.68 19.46 14.32
N GLU A 59 5.70 19.54 15.21
CA GLU A 59 4.94 18.38 15.69
C GLU A 59 3.93 17.92 14.63
N VAL A 60 4.44 17.29 13.57
CA VAL A 60 3.64 16.71 12.49
C VAL A 60 3.29 15.27 12.83
N ILE A 61 2.05 14.90 12.53
CA ILE A 61 1.57 13.53 12.67
C ILE A 61 1.52 12.89 11.29
N PHE A 62 2.10 11.71 11.17
CA PHE A 62 2.03 10.91 9.94
C PHE A 62 1.06 9.75 10.13
N ALA A 63 0.40 9.38 9.06
CA ALA A 63 -0.45 8.20 9.05
C ALA A 63 -0.32 7.47 7.72
N GLU A 64 -0.54 6.18 7.71
CA GLU A 64 -0.63 5.42 6.46
C GLU A 64 -1.67 4.32 6.55
N ALA A 65 -2.21 3.98 5.38
CA ALA A 65 -3.11 2.85 5.26
C ALA A 65 -2.37 1.59 4.80
N GLY A 66 -2.88 0.43 5.20
CA GLY A 66 -2.39 -0.87 4.76
C GLY A 66 -2.83 -1.24 3.34
N THR A 67 -3.68 -0.43 2.71
CA THR A 67 -4.14 -0.67 1.35
C THR A 67 -4.63 0.62 0.68
N LEU A 68 -4.97 0.55 -0.61
CA LEU A 68 -5.56 1.66 -1.36
C LEU A 68 -7.04 1.84 -0.98
N PRO A 69 -7.51 3.08 -0.73
CA PRO A 69 -8.93 3.36 -0.52
C PRO A 69 -9.80 3.01 -1.73
N TRP A 70 -9.23 3.17 -2.93
CA TRP A 70 -9.86 2.83 -4.20
C TRP A 70 -8.86 2.17 -5.13
N LEU A 71 -9.27 1.12 -5.83
CA LEU A 71 -8.53 0.60 -6.96
C LEU A 71 -8.97 1.38 -8.20
N VAL A 72 -8.01 2.05 -8.84
CA VAL A 72 -8.28 3.01 -9.91
C VAL A 72 -7.48 2.65 -11.15
N ARG A 73 -8.10 2.79 -12.32
CA ARG A 73 -7.44 2.65 -13.62
C ARG A 73 -7.59 3.91 -14.44
N LYS A 74 -6.48 4.40 -14.96
CA LYS A 74 -6.46 5.46 -15.95
C LYS A 74 -6.86 4.88 -17.29
N GLN A 75 -7.79 5.54 -17.97
CA GLN A 75 -8.24 5.17 -19.31
C GLN A 75 -7.45 5.91 -20.39
N ASN A 76 -7.49 5.40 -21.62
CA ASN A 76 -6.79 6.01 -22.76
C ASN A 76 -7.31 7.41 -23.11
N ASP A 77 -8.56 7.72 -22.80
CA ASP A 77 -9.19 9.04 -22.99
C ASP A 77 -8.83 10.05 -21.87
N GLY A 78 -8.01 9.64 -20.89
CA GLY A 78 -7.60 10.45 -19.75
C GLY A 78 -8.58 10.43 -18.57
N SER A 79 -9.73 9.76 -18.70
CA SER A 79 -10.63 9.50 -17.57
C SER A 79 -10.04 8.48 -16.60
N ILE A 80 -10.66 8.34 -15.43
CA ILE A 80 -10.33 7.31 -14.45
C ILE A 80 -11.55 6.42 -14.21
N ARG A 81 -11.31 5.12 -14.10
CA ARG A 81 -12.31 4.13 -13.67
C ARG A 81 -11.97 3.67 -12.27
N ILE A 82 -12.88 3.82 -11.32
CA ILE A 82 -12.80 3.20 -10.00
C ILE A 82 -13.40 1.81 -10.14
N THR A 83 -12.58 0.78 -10.00
CA THR A 83 -13.01 -0.62 -10.13
C THR A 83 -13.56 -1.15 -8.83
N THR A 84 -12.99 -0.73 -7.70
CA THR A 84 -13.51 -1.13 -6.38
C THR A 84 -13.14 -0.09 -5.32
N ARG A 85 -13.92 -0.09 -4.23
CA ARG A 85 -13.65 0.70 -3.02
C ARG A 85 -13.35 -0.28 -1.89
N THR A 86 -12.41 0.06 -1.04
CA THR A 86 -12.15 -0.72 0.19
C THR A 86 -13.35 -0.64 1.14
N GLU A 87 -13.66 -1.74 1.82
CA GLU A 87 -14.65 -1.79 2.90
C GLU A 87 -14.01 -1.61 4.27
N ARG A 88 -12.74 -1.98 4.40
CA ARG A 88 -11.94 -1.84 5.61
C ARG A 88 -10.59 -1.25 5.24
N LEU A 89 -10.27 -0.09 5.80
CA LEU A 89 -9.04 0.64 5.54
C LEU A 89 -8.16 0.65 6.81
N PRO A 90 -7.37 -0.42 7.06
CA PRO A 90 -6.51 -0.47 8.22
C PRO A 90 -5.51 0.69 8.17
N THR A 91 -5.51 1.52 9.21
CA THR A 91 -4.79 2.80 9.26
C THR A 91 -3.93 2.88 10.51
N GLY A 92 -2.65 3.09 10.34
CA GLY A 92 -1.68 3.31 11.42
C GLY A 92 -1.28 4.77 11.54
N ILE A 93 -0.88 5.19 12.74
CA ILE A 93 -0.49 6.57 13.04
C ILE A 93 0.90 6.61 13.67
N PHE A 94 1.71 7.58 13.24
CA PHE A 94 3.03 7.84 13.78
C PHE A 94 3.18 9.32 14.20
N PRO A 95 3.61 9.59 15.44
CA PRO A 95 3.79 8.62 16.52
C PRO A 95 2.43 8.10 17.03
N ALA A 96 2.36 6.83 17.43
CA ALA A 96 1.11 6.16 17.84
C ALA A 96 0.36 6.90 18.98
N LYS A 97 1.07 7.56 19.88
CA LYS A 97 0.48 8.39 20.95
C LYS A 97 -0.40 9.56 20.45
N SER A 98 -0.32 9.89 19.17
CA SER A 98 -1.09 10.97 18.53
C SER A 98 -2.36 10.49 17.84
N SER A 99 -2.73 9.22 18.02
CA SER A 99 -3.89 8.60 17.36
C SER A 99 -5.20 9.33 17.67
N ASP A 100 -5.41 9.74 18.91
CA ASP A 100 -6.64 10.46 19.33
C ASP A 100 -6.83 11.81 18.60
N ARG A 101 -5.74 12.40 18.12
CA ARG A 101 -5.77 13.68 17.38
C ARG A 101 -5.93 13.47 15.87
N ALA A 102 -5.24 12.51 15.30
CA ALA A 102 -5.17 12.33 13.85
C ALA A 102 -6.27 11.43 13.31
N PHE A 103 -6.61 10.35 14.02
CA PHE A 103 -7.56 9.37 13.51
C PHE A 103 -8.97 9.94 13.24
N PRO A 104 -9.55 10.82 14.08
CA PRO A 104 -10.84 11.43 13.78
C PRO A 104 -10.85 12.20 12.46
N LEU A 105 -9.79 12.94 12.13
CA LEU A 105 -9.67 13.67 10.86
C LEU A 105 -9.64 12.73 9.65
N ILE A 106 -8.93 11.60 9.78
CA ILE A 106 -8.87 10.58 8.72
C ILE A 106 -10.23 9.91 8.59
N LYS A 107 -10.88 9.56 9.69
CA LYS A 107 -12.18 8.90 9.73
C LYS A 107 -13.32 9.74 9.13
N GLU A 108 -13.23 11.06 9.22
CA GLU A 108 -14.16 11.98 8.59
C GLU A 108 -14.11 11.90 7.06
N VAL A 109 -12.89 11.74 6.50
CA VAL A 109 -12.68 11.65 5.05
C VAL A 109 -12.84 10.22 4.53
N PHE A 110 -12.40 9.24 5.34
CA PHE A 110 -12.45 7.80 5.04
C PHE A 110 -13.22 7.06 6.13
N PRO A 111 -14.56 7.01 6.04
CA PRO A 111 -15.39 6.32 7.05
C PRO A 111 -15.05 4.85 7.27
N GLU A 112 -14.45 4.18 6.29
CA GLU A 112 -13.97 2.81 6.33
C GLU A 112 -12.63 2.63 7.07
N ALA A 113 -11.97 3.72 7.49
CA ALA A 113 -10.70 3.65 8.23
C ALA A 113 -10.86 2.91 9.56
N GLU A 114 -9.93 1.99 9.85
CA GLU A 114 -9.84 1.21 11.09
C GLU A 114 -8.48 1.46 11.74
N LEU A 115 -8.48 1.98 12.96
CA LEU A 115 -7.24 2.26 13.67
C LEU A 115 -6.48 0.97 13.99
N ARG A 116 -5.21 0.94 13.62
CA ARG A 116 -4.25 -0.12 13.96
C ARG A 116 -3.33 0.34 15.09
N SER A 117 -2.55 -0.60 15.63
CA SER A 117 -1.66 -0.34 16.78
C SER A 117 -0.67 0.79 16.50
N ASP A 118 -0.07 0.79 15.31
CA ASP A 118 0.87 1.79 14.83
C ASP A 118 1.01 1.74 13.30
N VAL A 119 1.90 2.53 12.72
CA VAL A 119 2.12 2.57 11.26
C VAL A 119 2.77 1.30 10.71
N LEU A 120 3.58 0.59 11.49
CA LEU A 120 4.18 -0.66 11.03
C LEU A 120 3.12 -1.77 10.94
N ASP A 121 2.19 -1.82 11.91
CA ASP A 121 1.02 -2.70 11.86
C ASP A 121 0.24 -2.51 10.56
N ALA A 122 -0.03 -1.26 10.17
CA ALA A 122 -0.71 -0.94 8.91
C ALA A 122 0.14 -1.25 7.67
N ALA A 123 1.41 -0.86 7.66
CA ALA A 123 2.33 -1.08 6.53
C ALA A 123 2.48 -2.57 6.17
N LEU A 124 2.53 -3.43 7.20
CA LEU A 124 2.60 -4.89 7.03
C LEU A 124 1.29 -5.53 6.55
N LEU A 125 0.25 -4.75 6.26
CA LEU A 125 -0.99 -5.21 5.63
C LEU A 125 -1.05 -4.90 4.13
N ASN A 126 -0.03 -4.24 3.56
CA ASN A 126 0.00 -3.93 2.13
C ASN A 126 0.19 -5.20 1.29
N TYR A 127 -0.79 -5.50 0.42
CA TYR A 127 -0.74 -6.63 -0.50
C TYR A 127 0.16 -6.40 -1.73
N GLY A 128 0.49 -5.16 -2.06
CA GLY A 128 1.27 -4.84 -3.26
C GLY A 128 2.52 -5.71 -3.41
N PRO A 129 3.43 -5.73 -2.41
CA PRO A 129 4.65 -6.54 -2.47
C PRO A 129 4.39 -8.04 -2.58
N ILE A 130 3.31 -8.52 -2.00
CA ILE A 130 2.95 -9.95 -1.98
C ILE A 130 2.39 -10.39 -3.33
N ILE A 131 1.55 -9.56 -3.96
CA ILE A 131 0.91 -9.88 -5.24
C ILE A 131 1.85 -9.61 -6.40
N HIS A 132 2.43 -8.40 -6.47
CA HIS A 132 3.12 -7.92 -7.66
C HIS A 132 4.52 -8.50 -7.83
N SER A 133 5.22 -8.79 -6.73
CA SER A 133 6.59 -9.31 -6.83
C SER A 133 6.67 -10.68 -7.49
N PRO A 134 5.87 -11.69 -7.09
CA PRO A 134 5.81 -12.94 -7.84
C PRO A 134 5.30 -12.77 -9.26
N LEU A 135 4.30 -11.90 -9.47
CA LEU A 135 3.77 -11.64 -10.80
C LEU A 135 4.86 -11.18 -11.75
N ILE A 136 5.62 -10.14 -11.41
CA ILE A 136 6.63 -9.59 -12.33
C ILE A 136 7.84 -10.53 -12.51
N LEU A 137 8.30 -11.16 -11.42
CA LEU A 137 9.47 -12.03 -11.49
C LEU A 137 9.20 -13.33 -12.24
N MET A 138 8.07 -13.98 -11.98
CA MET A 138 7.72 -15.27 -12.62
C MET A 138 7.21 -15.10 -14.04
N ASN A 139 6.82 -13.90 -14.45
CA ASN A 139 6.43 -13.55 -15.81
C ASN A 139 7.52 -12.82 -16.59
N ALA A 140 8.76 -12.78 -16.10
CA ALA A 140 9.88 -12.12 -16.79
C ALA A 140 10.10 -12.63 -18.22
N GLY A 141 9.96 -13.93 -18.45
CA GLY A 141 10.05 -14.53 -19.77
C GLY A 141 8.97 -14.02 -20.74
N PRO A 142 7.67 -14.21 -20.44
CA PRO A 142 6.59 -13.67 -21.25
C PRO A 142 6.67 -12.16 -21.47
N LEU A 143 6.95 -11.37 -20.42
CA LEU A 143 7.08 -9.92 -20.50
C LEU A 143 8.21 -9.47 -21.42
N SER A 144 9.28 -10.26 -21.52
CA SER A 144 10.42 -9.98 -22.40
C SER A 144 10.22 -10.45 -23.84
N HIS A 145 9.25 -11.34 -24.09
CA HIS A 145 9.06 -11.99 -25.39
C HIS A 145 7.84 -11.49 -26.15
N PHE A 146 6.73 -11.20 -25.46
CA PHE A 146 5.49 -10.76 -26.09
C PHE A 146 5.34 -9.24 -26.00
N ASP A 147 4.84 -8.62 -27.08
CA ASP A 147 4.56 -7.18 -27.10
C ASP A 147 3.45 -6.79 -26.11
N THR A 148 2.54 -7.74 -25.84
CA THR A 148 1.47 -7.58 -24.87
C THR A 148 1.28 -8.87 -24.07
N TRP A 149 1.24 -8.76 -22.76
CA TRP A 149 1.02 -9.88 -21.84
C TRP A 149 0.08 -9.45 -20.73
N ASP A 150 -1.03 -10.18 -20.53
CA ASP A 150 -1.93 -9.94 -19.41
C ASP A 150 -1.38 -10.61 -18.15
N ILE A 151 -0.55 -9.87 -17.42
CA ILE A 151 0.12 -10.37 -16.23
C ILE A 151 -0.86 -10.77 -15.13
N HIS A 152 -2.04 -10.13 -15.07
CA HIS A 152 -3.04 -10.39 -14.02
C HIS A 152 -3.94 -11.59 -14.33
N ASN A 153 -4.10 -11.97 -15.59
CA ASN A 153 -4.86 -13.15 -16.02
C ASN A 153 -3.93 -14.28 -16.51
N GLU A 154 -3.34 -14.09 -17.68
CA GLU A 154 -2.45 -15.09 -18.29
C GLU A 154 -1.26 -15.40 -17.39
N GLY A 155 -0.75 -14.37 -16.70
CA GLY A 155 0.38 -14.44 -15.79
C GLY A 155 0.07 -14.94 -14.37
N THR A 156 -1.21 -14.99 -13.97
CA THR A 156 -1.60 -15.40 -12.62
C THR A 156 -2.06 -16.86 -12.60
N GLN A 157 -1.09 -17.76 -12.74
CA GLN A 157 -1.31 -19.21 -12.71
C GLN A 157 -1.13 -19.77 -11.28
N ASP A 158 -1.53 -21.02 -11.07
CA ASP A 158 -1.47 -21.68 -9.75
C ASP A 158 -0.08 -21.62 -9.13
N VAL A 159 0.98 -21.78 -9.94
CA VAL A 159 2.37 -21.70 -9.45
C VAL A 159 2.73 -20.31 -8.94
N VAL A 160 2.18 -19.25 -9.55
CA VAL A 160 2.36 -17.87 -9.07
C VAL A 160 1.58 -17.65 -7.79
N ARG A 161 0.34 -18.14 -7.72
CA ARG A 161 -0.49 -18.09 -6.51
C ARG A 161 0.15 -18.81 -5.33
N ASN A 162 0.75 -19.98 -5.56
CA ASN A 162 1.47 -20.71 -4.51
C ASN A 162 2.63 -19.88 -3.91
N VAL A 163 3.33 -19.10 -4.74
CA VAL A 163 4.40 -18.21 -4.26
C VAL A 163 3.81 -17.01 -3.51
N GLN A 164 2.70 -16.43 -4.01
CA GLN A 164 2.00 -15.36 -3.31
C GLN A 164 1.51 -15.81 -1.93
N ASP A 165 0.92 -16.99 -1.82
CA ASP A 165 0.44 -17.57 -0.56
C ASP A 165 1.61 -17.84 0.41
N ALA A 166 2.75 -18.31 -0.08
CA ALA A 166 3.95 -18.51 0.73
C ALA A 166 4.46 -17.18 1.31
N LEU A 167 4.57 -16.14 0.48
CA LEU A 167 4.97 -14.80 0.92
C LEU A 167 3.96 -14.19 1.91
N ASP A 168 2.66 -14.39 1.67
CA ASP A 168 1.62 -13.90 2.58
C ASP A 168 1.68 -14.59 3.95
N ASN A 169 1.96 -15.89 3.97
CA ASN A 169 2.17 -16.63 5.21
C ASN A 169 3.38 -16.10 5.99
N GLU A 170 4.48 -15.75 5.31
CA GLU A 170 5.65 -15.11 5.93
C GLU A 170 5.28 -13.72 6.49
N ARG A 171 4.56 -12.90 5.72
CA ARG A 171 4.04 -11.60 6.19
C ARG A 171 3.21 -11.75 7.47
N VAL A 172 2.29 -12.71 7.49
CA VAL A 172 1.45 -12.97 8.67
C VAL A 172 2.28 -13.48 9.84
N ALA A 173 3.31 -14.31 9.60
CA ALA A 173 4.23 -14.79 10.63
C ALA A 173 5.04 -13.63 11.26
N ILE A 174 5.55 -12.71 10.44
CA ILE A 174 6.23 -11.49 10.91
C ILE A 174 5.31 -10.67 11.82
N ARG A 175 4.07 -10.42 11.38
CA ARG A 175 3.08 -9.69 12.17
C ARG A 175 2.82 -10.34 13.54
N ARG A 176 2.71 -11.67 13.57
CA ARG A 176 2.54 -12.42 14.83
C ARG A 176 3.76 -12.36 15.73
N ALA A 177 4.97 -12.44 15.15
CA ALA A 177 6.21 -12.32 15.91
C ALA A 177 6.36 -10.95 16.59
N LEU A 178 5.86 -9.89 15.91
CA LEU A 178 5.80 -8.53 16.45
C LEU A 178 4.65 -8.30 17.46
N GLY A 179 3.79 -9.30 17.69
CA GLY A 179 2.67 -9.22 18.63
C GLY A 179 1.46 -8.45 18.08
N TYR A 180 1.35 -8.24 16.77
CA TYR A 180 0.18 -7.60 16.18
C TYR A 180 -1.01 -8.56 16.17
N GLU A 181 -2.15 -8.02 16.60
CA GLU A 181 -3.41 -8.75 16.69
C GLU A 181 -4.09 -8.92 15.32
N ALA A 182 -4.97 -9.92 15.23
CA ALA A 182 -5.89 -10.07 14.10
C ALA A 182 -6.81 -8.84 13.97
N PRO A 183 -7.35 -8.56 12.78
CA PRO A 183 -7.23 -9.35 11.56
C PRO A 183 -5.88 -9.16 10.87
N HIS A 184 -5.37 -10.26 10.31
CA HIS A 184 -4.14 -10.23 9.49
C HIS A 184 -4.44 -10.06 8.01
N PHE A 185 -5.71 -10.12 7.61
CA PHE A 185 -6.17 -10.03 6.22
C PHE A 185 -5.36 -10.97 5.31
N ALA A 186 -5.53 -12.27 5.51
CA ALA A 186 -4.85 -13.26 4.69
C ALA A 186 -5.27 -13.14 3.22
N LEU A 187 -4.30 -13.11 2.31
CA LEU A 187 -4.57 -12.96 0.88
C LEU A 187 -5.41 -14.13 0.34
N SER A 188 -5.19 -15.33 0.87
CA SER A 188 -5.98 -16.53 0.53
C SER A 188 -7.48 -16.38 0.80
N ASP A 189 -7.88 -15.65 1.84
CA ASP A 189 -9.29 -15.41 2.15
C ASP A 189 -9.97 -14.61 1.03
N HIS A 190 -9.27 -13.63 0.48
CA HIS A 190 -9.75 -12.83 -0.64
C HIS A 190 -9.91 -13.67 -1.91
N TYR A 191 -8.90 -14.44 -2.31
CA TYR A 191 -8.95 -15.27 -3.51
C TYR A 191 -9.91 -16.45 -3.39
N ASN A 192 -10.02 -17.07 -2.23
CA ASN A 192 -10.92 -18.18 -1.99
C ASN A 192 -12.35 -17.74 -1.66
N ARG A 193 -12.64 -16.43 -1.65
CA ARG A 193 -13.96 -15.85 -1.40
C ARG A 193 -14.59 -16.34 -0.09
N VAL A 194 -13.80 -16.35 0.96
CA VAL A 194 -14.27 -16.77 2.30
C VAL A 194 -15.27 -15.73 2.79
N ALA A 195 -16.57 -16.10 2.81
CA ALA A 195 -17.68 -15.17 3.07
C ALA A 195 -17.61 -14.47 4.44
N ASN A 196 -16.93 -15.07 5.41
CA ASN A 196 -16.71 -14.50 6.74
C ASN A 196 -15.22 -14.24 6.99
N GLY A 197 -14.41 -14.15 5.93
CA GLY A 197 -13.00 -13.83 6.03
C GLY A 197 -12.76 -12.37 6.37
N ASP A 198 -11.59 -12.10 6.88
CA ASP A 198 -11.13 -10.73 7.10
C ASP A 198 -10.68 -10.12 5.77
N LEU A 199 -11.59 -9.43 5.08
CA LEU A 199 -11.36 -8.85 3.77
C LEU A 199 -11.23 -7.33 3.86
N MET A 200 -10.29 -6.75 3.12
CA MET A 200 -10.19 -5.30 2.93
C MET A 200 -11.10 -4.79 1.82
N TYR A 201 -11.34 -5.62 0.81
CA TYR A 201 -12.15 -5.31 -0.36
C TYR A 201 -13.39 -6.21 -0.43
N PRO A 202 -14.47 -5.79 -1.12
CA PRO A 202 -15.63 -6.63 -1.38
C PRO A 202 -15.24 -7.93 -2.08
N LEU A 203 -16.00 -9.00 -1.84
CA LEU A 203 -15.79 -10.30 -2.51
C LEU A 203 -15.88 -10.21 -4.06
N THR A 204 -16.65 -9.24 -4.56
CA THR A 204 -16.81 -8.98 -6.01
C THR A 204 -15.61 -8.31 -6.65
N SER A 205 -14.73 -7.70 -5.86
CA SER A 205 -13.59 -6.93 -6.40
C SER A 205 -12.64 -7.78 -7.24
N HIS A 206 -12.52 -9.06 -6.93
CA HIS A 206 -11.69 -9.98 -7.71
C HIS A 206 -12.22 -10.16 -9.14
N ASP A 207 -13.52 -10.28 -9.32
CA ASP A 207 -14.13 -10.43 -10.64
C ASP A 207 -13.92 -9.18 -11.50
N GLU A 208 -14.05 -8.01 -10.90
CA GLU A 208 -13.78 -6.73 -11.56
C GLU A 208 -12.30 -6.53 -11.90
N LEU A 209 -11.40 -7.13 -11.14
CA LEU A 209 -9.96 -7.13 -11.42
C LEU A 209 -9.57 -8.12 -12.52
N ILE A 210 -10.29 -9.24 -12.65
CA ILE A 210 -10.06 -10.26 -13.68
C ILE A 210 -10.60 -9.83 -15.04
N ASP A 211 -11.69 -9.04 -15.09
CA ASP A 211 -12.18 -8.44 -16.35
C ASP A 211 -11.19 -7.35 -16.82
N SER A 212 -10.01 -7.80 -17.18
CA SER A 212 -8.85 -6.98 -17.49
C SER A 212 -8.62 -6.85 -18.99
N SER A 213 -9.65 -6.90 -19.82
CA SER A 213 -9.52 -6.74 -21.27
C SER A 213 -8.71 -5.50 -21.67
N ASP A 214 -8.69 -4.50 -20.78
CA ASP A 214 -7.96 -3.25 -20.95
C ASP A 214 -6.60 -3.18 -20.20
N TRP A 215 -6.17 -4.28 -19.56
CA TRP A 215 -4.99 -4.31 -18.68
C TRP A 215 -3.72 -4.85 -19.32
N ARG A 216 -3.70 -4.98 -20.62
CA ARG A 216 -2.50 -5.37 -21.36
C ARG A 216 -1.53 -4.20 -21.42
N GLU A 217 -0.94 -3.88 -20.27
CA GLU A 217 0.12 -2.88 -20.18
C GLU A 217 1.39 -3.41 -20.86
N ASN A 218 2.08 -2.52 -21.57
CA ASN A 218 3.47 -2.79 -21.95
C ASN A 218 4.35 -2.59 -20.70
N ILE A 219 4.66 -3.67 -20.02
CA ILE A 219 5.43 -3.66 -18.78
C ILE A 219 6.92 -3.76 -19.11
N ASP A 220 7.64 -2.65 -18.93
CA ASP A 220 9.10 -2.70 -18.87
C ASP A 220 9.53 -3.39 -17.58
N LEU A 221 10.10 -4.59 -17.70
CA LEU A 221 10.47 -5.44 -16.57
C LEU A 221 11.31 -4.70 -15.51
N PHE A 222 12.25 -3.84 -15.92
CA PHE A 222 13.19 -3.19 -15.01
C PHE A 222 12.71 -1.83 -14.46
N HIS A 223 11.82 -1.16 -15.18
CA HIS A 223 11.38 0.20 -14.83
C HIS A 223 9.93 0.28 -14.38
N HIS A 224 9.19 -0.84 -14.43
CA HIS A 224 7.83 -0.87 -13.95
C HIS A 224 7.78 -0.73 -12.42
N ARG A 225 6.72 -0.10 -11.91
CA ARG A 225 6.52 0.13 -10.47
C ARG A 225 6.57 -1.16 -9.63
N TYR A 226 6.16 -2.31 -10.19
CA TYR A 226 6.23 -3.59 -9.48
C TYR A 226 7.66 -4.00 -9.12
N MET A 227 8.64 -3.60 -9.92
CA MET A 227 10.07 -3.76 -9.61
C MET A 227 10.58 -2.67 -8.67
N LEU A 228 10.32 -1.39 -9.03
CA LEU A 228 10.90 -0.24 -8.36
C LEU A 228 10.24 0.09 -7.02
N GLU A 229 8.99 -0.31 -6.81
CA GLU A 229 8.24 -0.05 -5.58
C GLU A 229 8.01 -1.33 -4.78
N ASP A 230 7.32 -2.32 -5.35
CA ASP A 230 6.88 -3.49 -4.59
C ASP A 230 8.05 -4.40 -4.18
N ILE A 231 9.06 -4.58 -5.04
CA ILE A 231 10.27 -5.33 -4.69
C ILE A 231 11.24 -4.47 -3.89
N ALA A 232 11.65 -3.32 -4.45
CA ALA A 232 12.74 -2.54 -3.89
C ALA A 232 12.42 -1.86 -2.54
N PHE A 233 11.15 -1.53 -2.30
CA PHE A 233 10.69 -0.98 -1.02
C PHE A 233 9.89 -2.00 -0.23
N GLY A 234 8.87 -2.61 -0.82
CA GLY A 234 7.92 -3.46 -0.13
C GLY A 234 8.52 -4.78 0.38
N LEU A 235 9.09 -5.62 -0.49
CA LEU A 235 9.75 -6.86 -0.05
C LEU A 235 11.00 -6.58 0.77
N ALA A 236 11.79 -5.55 0.43
CA ALA A 236 12.95 -5.16 1.22
C ALA A 236 12.57 -4.77 2.65
N LEU A 237 11.44 -4.07 2.83
CA LEU A 237 10.89 -3.78 4.15
C LEU A 237 10.53 -5.08 4.88
N LEU A 238 9.79 -5.98 4.24
CA LEU A 238 9.37 -7.25 4.87
C LEU A 238 10.57 -8.10 5.31
N VAL A 239 11.61 -8.21 4.48
CA VAL A 239 12.86 -8.91 4.83
C VAL A 239 13.53 -8.24 6.03
N SER A 240 13.72 -6.92 5.98
CA SER A 240 14.36 -6.16 7.05
C SER A 240 13.62 -6.28 8.39
N ILE A 241 12.29 -6.25 8.36
CA ILE A 241 11.47 -6.40 9.57
C ILE A 241 11.47 -7.86 10.03
N GLY A 242 11.45 -8.84 9.12
CA GLY A 242 11.55 -10.25 9.45
C GLY A 242 12.87 -10.62 10.11
N ASP A 243 13.98 -10.03 9.66
CA ASP A 243 15.30 -10.22 10.30
C ASP A 243 15.39 -9.59 11.70
N TRP A 244 14.60 -8.55 11.94
CA TRP A 244 14.54 -7.86 13.24
C TRP A 244 13.59 -8.54 14.23
N ALA A 245 12.51 -9.17 13.77
CA ALA A 245 11.44 -9.78 14.58
C ALA A 245 11.88 -11.14 15.14
#